data_e6ae7671060dbf78bcc1ccfacaaf3452
#
_entry.id   e6ae7671060dbf78bcc1ccfacaaf3452
#
_cell.length_a   1.000
_cell.length_b   1.000
_cell.length_c   1.000
_cell.angle_alpha   90.00
_cell.angle_beta   90.00
_cell.angle_gamma   90.00
#
_symmetry.space_group_name_H-M   'P 1'
#
loop_
_entity.id
_entity.type
_entity.pdbx_description
1 polymer ?
#
loop_
_entity_poly.entity_id
_entity_poly.type
_entity_poly.pdbx_seq_one_letter_code
_entity_poly.pdbx_strand_id
1 'polypeptide(L)'
;MGKLVSTIFVTLDGVYQAPGGPQEDTRGGFEHGGWSFVYGDEDFGRFVGEVFERPAAFLLGRRTYDIFAAYWPKVTDPANRIAAQLNALPKYVPSSTLGDPAWAGTTVISGDLAKEVTALKERTDGELQVHGSGALVQSLLDLGLVDTLHLVTFPVVLGTGLRLFREGAVPTKFRHTGGRTTPAGVSIQTYDVAGRPDYGSYELPENA
;
A
#
# COMPACT_ATOMS: atom_id res chain seq x y z
N MET A 1 14.96 -2.42 14.56
CA MET A 1 13.76 -1.58 14.25
C MET A 1 13.27 -1.98 12.88
N GLY A 2 12.02 -2.42 12.81
CA GLY A 2 11.40 -2.87 11.57
C GLY A 2 11.22 -1.75 10.56
N LYS A 3 11.12 -2.12 9.28
CA LYS A 3 10.81 -1.20 8.19
C LYS A 3 9.33 -1.21 7.87
N LEU A 4 8.73 -0.05 7.66
CA LEU A 4 7.38 0.07 7.13
C LEU A 4 7.44 0.13 5.61
N VAL A 5 6.94 -0.93 4.98
CA VAL A 5 6.96 -1.12 3.53
C VAL A 5 5.54 -1.07 3.00
N SER A 6 5.25 -0.12 2.13
CA SER A 6 3.93 -0.01 1.50
C SER A 6 3.96 -0.53 0.07
N THR A 7 3.02 -1.40 -0.27
CA THR A 7 2.76 -1.82 -1.66
C THR A 7 1.38 -1.33 -2.05
N ILE A 8 1.30 -0.47 -3.05
CA ILE A 8 0.06 0.14 -3.49
C ILE A 8 -0.10 0.08 -5.00
N PHE A 9 -1.28 -0.33 -5.44
CA PHE A 9 -1.68 -0.37 -6.84
C PHE A 9 -2.33 0.95 -7.22
N VAL A 10 -1.91 1.52 -8.31
CA VAL A 10 -2.47 2.76 -8.86
C VAL A 10 -2.62 2.68 -10.36
N THR A 11 -3.54 3.46 -10.91
CA THR A 11 -3.65 3.73 -12.34
C THR A 11 -2.65 4.81 -12.77
N LEU A 12 -2.49 5.08 -14.06
CA LEU A 12 -1.65 6.18 -14.58
C LEU A 12 -2.07 7.55 -14.04
N ASP A 13 -3.36 7.74 -13.74
CA ASP A 13 -3.87 8.97 -13.11
C ASP A 13 -3.94 8.89 -11.58
N GLY A 14 -3.26 7.88 -10.99
CA GLY A 14 -3.02 7.75 -9.56
C GLY A 14 -4.19 7.23 -8.73
N VAL A 15 -5.23 6.69 -9.35
CA VAL A 15 -6.39 6.11 -8.64
C VAL A 15 -6.00 4.77 -8.02
N TYR A 16 -6.27 4.61 -6.72
CA TYR A 16 -6.04 3.35 -5.98
C TYR A 16 -7.34 2.63 -5.60
N GLN A 17 -8.51 3.22 -5.89
CA GLN A 17 -9.82 2.70 -5.46
C GLN A 17 -10.17 1.41 -6.18
N ALA A 18 -10.59 0.40 -5.42
CA ALA A 18 -11.14 -0.87 -5.89
C ALA A 18 -10.33 -1.59 -6.99
N PRO A 19 -9.02 -1.86 -6.81
CA PRO A 19 -8.22 -2.52 -7.84
C PRO A 19 -8.64 -3.97 -8.07
N GLY A 20 -9.10 -4.69 -7.04
CA GLY A 20 -9.26 -6.14 -7.05
C GLY A 20 -10.62 -6.64 -7.52
N GLY A 21 -11.69 -5.85 -7.41
CA GLY A 21 -13.02 -6.32 -7.82
C GLY A 21 -14.05 -5.22 -8.01
N PRO A 22 -15.11 -5.49 -8.84
CA PRO A 22 -16.12 -4.48 -9.17
C PRO A 22 -16.87 -3.93 -7.95
N GLN A 23 -17.03 -4.72 -6.90
CA GLN A 23 -17.78 -4.35 -5.69
C GLN A 23 -16.86 -4.07 -4.49
N GLU A 24 -15.55 -3.97 -4.70
CA GLU A 24 -14.57 -3.82 -3.62
C GLU A 24 -14.71 -2.47 -2.90
N ASP A 25 -14.88 -1.39 -3.66
CA ASP A 25 -15.10 -0.05 -3.10
C ASP A 25 -15.89 0.84 -4.08
N THR A 26 -17.21 0.91 -3.91
CA THR A 26 -18.13 1.69 -4.75
C THR A 26 -18.42 3.09 -4.21
N ARG A 27 -17.67 3.55 -3.18
CA ARG A 27 -17.88 4.89 -2.61
C ARG A 27 -17.77 5.99 -3.65
N GLY A 28 -18.60 7.03 -3.49
CA GLY A 28 -18.63 8.14 -4.43
C GLY A 28 -19.20 7.80 -5.81
N GLY A 29 -19.90 6.66 -5.94
CA GLY A 29 -20.43 6.20 -7.22
C GLY A 29 -19.35 5.62 -8.15
N PHE A 30 -18.23 5.12 -7.61
CA PHE A 30 -17.16 4.56 -8.41
C PHE A 30 -17.58 3.23 -9.06
N GLU A 31 -17.53 3.17 -10.39
CA GLU A 31 -18.02 2.05 -11.20
C GLU A 31 -16.91 1.24 -11.89
N HIS A 32 -15.63 1.66 -11.74
CA HIS A 32 -14.50 1.06 -12.46
C HIS A 32 -13.73 0.02 -11.64
N GLY A 33 -14.36 -0.60 -10.62
CA GLY A 33 -13.67 -1.59 -9.77
C GLY A 33 -13.19 -2.83 -10.55
N GLY A 34 -12.09 -3.44 -10.08
CA GLY A 34 -11.48 -4.61 -10.72
C GLY A 34 -10.51 -4.29 -11.86
N TRP A 35 -10.14 -3.03 -12.01
CA TRP A 35 -9.31 -2.54 -13.12
C TRP A 35 -7.90 -3.16 -13.19
N SER A 36 -7.38 -3.72 -12.11
CA SER A 36 -6.05 -4.35 -12.14
C SER A 36 -6.07 -5.78 -12.72
N PHE A 37 -7.21 -6.47 -12.67
CA PHE A 37 -7.31 -7.91 -12.93
C PHE A 37 -6.83 -8.33 -14.32
N VAL A 38 -7.16 -7.55 -15.36
CA VAL A 38 -6.82 -7.87 -16.75
C VAL A 38 -5.33 -7.71 -17.08
N TYR A 39 -4.56 -7.11 -16.19
CA TYR A 39 -3.11 -6.90 -16.34
C TYR A 39 -2.28 -7.91 -15.55
N GLY A 40 -2.91 -8.90 -14.91
CA GLY A 40 -2.21 -9.95 -14.18
C GLY A 40 -1.44 -10.86 -15.15
N ASP A 41 -0.11 -10.87 -15.05
CA ASP A 41 0.77 -11.80 -15.75
C ASP A 41 1.71 -12.52 -14.78
N GLU A 42 2.55 -13.41 -15.30
CA GLU A 42 3.46 -14.20 -14.48
C GLU A 42 4.48 -13.33 -13.73
N ASP A 43 4.98 -12.25 -14.34
CA ASP A 43 5.94 -11.33 -13.73
C ASP A 43 5.32 -10.51 -12.61
N PHE A 44 4.07 -10.08 -12.80
CA PHE A 44 3.30 -9.44 -11.74
C PHE A 44 3.05 -10.42 -10.57
N GLY A 45 2.63 -11.64 -10.88
CA GLY A 45 2.42 -12.71 -9.88
C GLY A 45 3.69 -13.01 -9.08
N ARG A 46 4.84 -13.07 -9.75
CA ARG A 46 6.16 -13.25 -9.11
C ARG A 46 6.49 -12.09 -8.15
N PHE A 47 6.28 -10.85 -8.58
CA PHE A 47 6.49 -9.68 -7.71
C PHE A 47 5.61 -9.75 -6.45
N VAL A 48 4.33 -10.06 -6.60
CA VAL A 48 3.44 -10.20 -5.44
C VAL A 48 3.93 -11.31 -4.52
N GLY A 49 4.36 -12.45 -5.06
CA GLY A 49 4.98 -13.54 -4.30
C GLY A 49 6.22 -13.08 -3.51
N GLU A 50 7.15 -12.37 -4.17
CA GLU A 50 8.38 -11.81 -3.55
C GLU A 50 8.05 -10.85 -2.39
N VAL A 51 7.02 -10.02 -2.53
CA VAL A 51 6.56 -9.12 -1.46
C VAL A 51 6.08 -9.92 -0.25
N PHE A 52 5.27 -10.96 -0.48
CA PHE A 52 4.72 -11.79 0.61
C PHE A 52 5.70 -12.83 1.18
N GLU A 53 6.97 -12.86 0.76
CA GLU A 53 8.01 -13.66 1.41
C GLU A 53 8.59 -13.02 2.69
N ARG A 54 8.44 -11.72 2.86
CA ARG A 54 9.18 -10.94 3.86
C ARG A 54 8.36 -10.28 4.97
N PRO A 55 7.03 -10.40 5.06
CA PRO A 55 6.29 -9.76 6.13
C PRO A 55 6.63 -10.36 7.49
N ALA A 56 6.81 -9.50 8.50
CA ALA A 56 6.78 -9.90 9.91
C ALA A 56 5.41 -9.58 10.53
N ALA A 57 4.70 -8.58 9.99
CA ALA A 57 3.36 -8.20 10.39
C ALA A 57 2.69 -7.34 9.30
N PHE A 58 1.39 -7.15 9.41
CA PHE A 58 0.62 -6.28 8.53
C PHE A 58 0.01 -5.10 9.29
N LEU A 59 0.02 -3.93 8.65
CA LEU A 59 -0.72 -2.74 9.08
C LEU A 59 -1.76 -2.43 8.01
N LEU A 60 -3.04 -2.65 8.31
CA LEU A 60 -4.13 -2.58 7.34
C LEU A 60 -5.06 -1.42 7.68
N GLY A 61 -5.35 -0.57 6.69
CA GLY A 61 -6.44 0.38 6.83
C GLY A 61 -7.77 -0.35 7.04
N ARG A 62 -8.69 0.24 7.81
CA ARG A 62 -9.96 -0.37 8.19
C ARG A 62 -10.69 -1.02 7.00
N ARG A 63 -10.81 -0.33 5.87
CA ARG A 63 -11.50 -0.89 4.70
C ARG A 63 -10.76 -2.08 4.10
N THR A 64 -9.44 -1.99 3.95
CA THR A 64 -8.64 -3.13 3.48
C THR A 64 -8.77 -4.31 4.43
N TYR A 65 -8.80 -4.06 5.74
CA TYR A 65 -9.09 -5.10 6.72
C TYR A 65 -10.47 -5.75 6.48
N ASP A 66 -11.53 -4.96 6.30
CA ASP A 66 -12.88 -5.50 6.10
C ASP A 66 -12.94 -6.38 4.83
N ILE A 67 -12.30 -5.95 3.73
CA ILE A 67 -12.22 -6.71 2.48
C ILE A 67 -11.42 -7.99 2.67
N PHE A 68 -10.25 -7.89 3.29
CA PHE A 68 -9.34 -9.03 3.48
C PHE A 68 -9.90 -10.04 4.47
N ALA A 69 -10.49 -9.62 5.57
CA ALA A 69 -11.12 -10.48 6.57
C ALA A 69 -12.33 -11.24 6.02
N ALA A 70 -13.02 -10.70 5.03
CA ALA A 70 -14.13 -11.37 4.37
C ALA A 70 -13.68 -12.48 3.40
N TYR A 71 -12.44 -12.44 2.91
CA TYR A 71 -11.92 -13.33 1.87
C TYR A 71 -10.84 -14.29 2.37
N TRP A 72 -9.71 -13.79 2.90
CA TRP A 72 -8.51 -14.56 3.16
C TRP A 72 -8.67 -15.72 4.17
N PRO A 73 -9.49 -15.59 5.25
CA PRO A 73 -9.72 -16.72 6.15
C PRO A 73 -10.38 -17.94 5.49
N LYS A 74 -11.03 -17.74 4.34
CA LYS A 74 -11.68 -18.82 3.57
C LYS A 74 -10.73 -19.51 2.58
N VAL A 75 -9.57 -18.92 2.31
CA VAL A 75 -8.56 -19.50 1.44
C VAL A 75 -7.70 -20.45 2.27
N THR A 76 -8.01 -21.72 2.21
CA THR A 76 -7.37 -22.76 3.03
C THR A 76 -6.35 -23.62 2.28
N ASP A 77 -6.11 -23.34 1.00
CA ASP A 77 -5.08 -24.00 0.22
C ASP A 77 -3.68 -23.72 0.80
N PRO A 78 -2.96 -24.72 1.32
CA PRO A 78 -1.63 -24.53 1.90
C PRO A 78 -0.57 -24.10 0.88
N ALA A 79 -0.81 -24.29 -0.41
CA ALA A 79 0.06 -23.81 -1.47
C ALA A 79 -0.08 -22.31 -1.73
N ASN A 80 -1.17 -21.69 -1.26
CA ASN A 80 -1.36 -20.25 -1.37
C ASN A 80 -0.57 -19.51 -0.29
N ARG A 81 0.66 -19.12 -0.62
CA ARG A 81 1.57 -18.43 0.30
C ARG A 81 1.03 -17.09 0.81
N ILE A 82 0.29 -16.35 -0.01
CA ILE A 82 -0.32 -15.08 0.38
C ILE A 82 -1.33 -15.32 1.51
N ALA A 83 -2.25 -16.27 1.31
CA ALA A 83 -3.23 -16.64 2.34
C ALA A 83 -2.55 -17.15 3.61
N ALA A 84 -1.51 -17.98 3.49
CA ALA A 84 -0.76 -18.51 4.61
C ALA A 84 -0.17 -17.37 5.47
N GLN A 85 0.52 -16.41 4.86
CA GLN A 85 1.11 -15.26 5.57
C GLN A 85 0.05 -14.36 6.20
N LEU A 86 -0.99 -13.98 5.43
CA LEU A 86 -2.07 -13.12 5.93
C LEU A 86 -2.84 -13.75 7.09
N ASN A 87 -3.05 -15.05 7.08
CA ASN A 87 -3.77 -15.74 8.16
C ASN A 87 -2.90 -16.00 9.39
N ALA A 88 -1.60 -16.23 9.23
CA ALA A 88 -0.71 -16.58 10.34
C ALA A 88 -0.13 -15.37 11.07
N LEU A 89 0.24 -14.31 10.37
CA LEU A 89 0.98 -13.19 10.94
C LEU A 89 0.10 -12.18 11.68
N PRO A 90 0.66 -11.39 12.63
CA PRO A 90 -0.04 -10.31 13.29
C PRO A 90 -0.55 -9.26 12.32
N LYS A 91 -1.77 -8.77 12.58
CA LYS A 91 -2.42 -7.69 11.83
C LYS A 91 -2.78 -6.56 12.77
N TYR A 92 -2.44 -5.33 12.42
CA TYR A 92 -2.74 -4.13 13.16
C TYR A 92 -3.68 -3.25 12.34
N VAL A 93 -4.76 -2.77 12.94
CA VAL A 93 -5.79 -1.99 12.24
C VAL A 93 -6.05 -0.69 12.96
N PRO A 94 -5.59 0.46 12.42
CA PRO A 94 -5.97 1.77 12.95
C PRO A 94 -7.48 1.99 12.75
N SER A 95 -8.22 2.05 13.85
CA SER A 95 -9.66 2.25 13.80
C SER A 95 -10.22 2.67 15.16
N SER A 96 -11.15 3.64 15.13
CA SER A 96 -11.95 4.03 16.30
C SER A 96 -13.32 3.32 16.33
N THR A 97 -13.67 2.57 15.30
CA THR A 97 -15.01 1.98 15.12
C THR A 97 -15.00 0.46 14.96
N LEU A 98 -13.83 -0.16 14.79
CA LEU A 98 -13.71 -1.61 14.79
C LEU A 98 -13.74 -2.10 16.24
N GLY A 99 -14.79 -2.84 16.61
CA GLY A 99 -14.90 -3.45 17.93
C GLY A 99 -14.04 -4.71 18.04
N ASP A 100 -14.68 -5.86 18.16
CA ASP A 100 -14.01 -7.17 18.26
C ASP A 100 -13.70 -7.73 16.86
N PRO A 101 -12.42 -7.77 16.43
CA PRO A 101 -12.06 -8.26 15.11
C PRO A 101 -12.13 -9.78 15.04
N ALA A 102 -12.93 -10.31 14.10
CA ALA A 102 -13.12 -11.76 13.95
C ALA A 102 -11.92 -12.47 13.30
N TRP A 103 -11.06 -11.77 12.56
CA TRP A 103 -9.89 -12.38 11.91
C TRP A 103 -8.75 -12.57 12.92
N ALA A 104 -8.35 -13.81 13.12
CA ALA A 104 -7.36 -14.19 14.13
C ALA A 104 -6.04 -13.40 13.98
N GLY A 105 -5.40 -13.09 15.10
CA GLY A 105 -4.14 -12.31 15.11
C GLY A 105 -4.32 -10.82 14.80
N THR A 106 -5.54 -10.29 14.83
CA THR A 106 -5.81 -8.86 14.63
C THR A 106 -5.81 -8.09 15.94
N THR A 107 -5.10 -6.97 15.95
CA THR A 107 -5.10 -5.98 17.04
C THR A 107 -5.59 -4.64 16.51
N VAL A 108 -6.61 -4.08 17.13
CA VAL A 108 -7.09 -2.73 16.83
C VAL A 108 -6.20 -1.72 17.56
N ILE A 109 -5.71 -0.72 16.84
CA ILE A 109 -4.98 0.41 17.40
C ILE A 109 -5.84 1.67 17.29
N SER A 110 -6.13 2.30 18.43
CA SER A 110 -7.08 3.44 18.54
C SER A 110 -6.44 4.74 19.02
N GLY A 111 -5.13 4.72 19.26
CA GLY A 111 -4.36 5.87 19.73
C GLY A 111 -3.92 6.82 18.63
N ASP A 112 -2.95 7.66 18.96
CA ASP A 112 -2.24 8.49 18.00
C ASP A 112 -1.48 7.63 16.98
N LEU A 113 -1.82 7.77 15.70
CA LEU A 113 -1.29 6.91 14.64
C LEU A 113 0.25 6.96 14.58
N ALA A 114 0.84 8.15 14.77
CA ALA A 114 2.30 8.29 14.68
C ALA A 114 3.00 7.55 15.83
N LYS A 115 2.50 7.68 17.03
CA LYS A 115 3.05 6.98 18.22
C LYS A 115 2.88 5.48 18.11
N GLU A 116 1.68 5.02 17.75
CA GLU A 116 1.37 3.60 17.64
C GLU A 116 2.21 2.91 16.56
N VAL A 117 2.32 3.52 15.37
CA VAL A 117 3.13 2.94 14.28
C VAL A 117 4.62 2.99 14.59
N THR A 118 5.11 4.04 15.24
CA THR A 118 6.51 4.09 15.70
C THR A 118 6.81 2.96 16.68
N ALA A 119 5.95 2.75 17.69
CA ALA A 119 6.09 1.65 18.62
C ALA A 119 5.99 0.26 17.94
N LEU A 120 5.13 0.13 16.92
CA LEU A 120 5.07 -1.09 16.10
C LEU A 120 6.39 -1.33 15.37
N LYS A 121 6.97 -0.32 14.74
CA LYS A 121 8.29 -0.44 14.06
C LYS A 121 9.39 -0.83 15.04
N GLU A 122 9.41 -0.29 16.26
CA GLU A 122 10.43 -0.60 17.26
C GLU A 122 10.40 -2.07 17.70
N ARG A 123 9.20 -2.65 17.86
CA ARG A 123 9.02 -4.05 18.31
C ARG A 123 8.95 -5.08 17.19
N THR A 124 8.86 -4.66 15.92
CA THR A 124 8.84 -5.56 14.77
C THR A 124 10.27 -5.83 14.32
N ASP A 125 10.63 -7.10 14.15
CA ASP A 125 11.87 -7.51 13.51
C ASP A 125 11.55 -7.96 12.08
N GLY A 126 11.87 -7.10 11.09
CA GLY A 126 11.52 -7.31 9.69
C GLY A 126 10.57 -6.26 9.11
N GLU A 127 9.74 -6.66 8.14
CA GLU A 127 8.85 -5.73 7.44
C GLU A 127 7.46 -5.67 8.09
N LEU A 128 7.04 -4.45 8.48
CA LEU A 128 5.65 -4.11 8.74
C LEU A 128 5.04 -3.69 7.39
N GLN A 129 4.25 -4.58 6.78
CA GLN A 129 3.73 -4.36 5.43
C GLN A 129 2.35 -3.70 5.41
N VAL A 130 2.18 -2.75 4.49
CA VAL A 130 0.92 -2.03 4.24
C VAL A 130 0.47 -2.29 2.80
N HIS A 131 -0.63 -3.03 2.64
CA HIS A 131 -1.26 -3.32 1.34
C HIS A 131 -2.52 -2.49 1.07
N GLY A 132 -2.62 -1.33 1.68
CA GLY A 132 -3.79 -0.44 1.68
C GLY A 132 -4.33 -0.24 3.12
N SER A 133 -5.30 0.62 3.32
CA SER A 133 -5.94 1.43 2.26
C SER A 133 -5.01 2.56 1.80
N GLY A 134 -5.26 3.09 0.58
CA GLY A 134 -4.53 4.27 0.11
C GLY A 134 -4.63 5.46 1.08
N ALA A 135 -5.77 5.65 1.75
CA ALA A 135 -5.92 6.68 2.78
C ALA A 135 -4.96 6.48 3.98
N LEU A 136 -4.73 5.23 4.40
CA LEU A 136 -3.73 4.94 5.42
C LEU A 136 -2.32 5.25 4.91
N VAL A 137 -1.98 4.84 3.68
CA VAL A 137 -0.67 5.12 3.06
C VAL A 137 -0.42 6.62 2.97
N GLN A 138 -1.43 7.42 2.57
CA GLN A 138 -1.36 8.88 2.58
C GLN A 138 -1.00 9.42 3.98
N SER A 139 -1.74 9.00 5.00
CA SER A 139 -1.47 9.44 6.39
C SER A 139 -0.08 9.05 6.86
N LEU A 140 0.40 7.86 6.51
CA LEU A 140 1.73 7.38 6.88
C LEU A 140 2.85 8.14 6.15
N LEU A 141 2.64 8.53 4.89
CA LEU A 141 3.55 9.39 4.13
C LEU A 141 3.60 10.81 4.72
N ASP A 142 2.44 11.39 5.03
CA ASP A 142 2.34 12.73 5.63
C ASP A 142 3.05 12.79 7.00
N LEU A 143 3.02 11.69 7.76
CA LEU A 143 3.69 11.53 9.05
C LEU A 143 5.18 11.13 8.94
N GLY A 144 5.69 10.87 7.73
CA GLY A 144 7.08 10.44 7.51
C GLY A 144 7.40 9.04 8.06
N LEU A 145 6.41 8.15 8.14
CA LEU A 145 6.56 6.82 8.74
C LEU A 145 6.88 5.71 7.73
N VAL A 146 6.64 5.96 6.43
CA VAL A 146 6.95 5.00 5.35
C VAL A 146 8.46 5.02 5.08
N ASP A 147 9.08 3.85 5.11
CA ASP A 147 10.49 3.69 4.73
C ASP A 147 10.64 3.36 3.24
N THR A 148 9.83 2.42 2.75
CA THR A 148 9.88 1.97 1.35
C THR A 148 8.48 1.93 0.75
N LEU A 149 8.35 2.40 -0.48
CA LEU A 149 7.12 2.38 -1.27
C LEU A 149 7.33 1.55 -2.54
N HIS A 150 6.59 0.45 -2.67
CA HIS A 150 6.38 -0.23 -3.94
C HIS A 150 5.18 0.39 -4.64
N LEU A 151 5.42 1.21 -5.63
CA LEU A 151 4.38 1.83 -6.46
C LEU A 151 4.16 0.97 -7.69
N VAL A 152 3.00 0.34 -7.78
CA VAL A 152 2.63 -0.55 -8.89
C VAL A 152 1.61 0.18 -9.76
N THR A 153 2.07 0.69 -10.90
CA THR A 153 1.26 1.51 -11.79
C THR A 153 0.76 0.70 -12.97
N PHE A 154 -0.56 0.61 -13.09
CA PHE A 154 -1.25 -0.10 -14.16
C PHE A 154 -1.49 0.83 -15.36
N PRO A 155 -1.37 0.34 -16.60
CA PRO A 155 -1.46 1.15 -17.82
C PRO A 155 -2.91 1.49 -18.18
N VAL A 156 -3.62 2.14 -17.27
CA VAL A 156 -5.02 2.56 -17.43
C VAL A 156 -5.25 3.93 -16.80
N VAL A 157 -6.14 4.71 -17.37
CA VAL A 157 -6.65 5.99 -16.84
C VAL A 157 -8.15 5.82 -16.60
N LEU A 158 -8.63 6.15 -15.41
CA LEU A 158 -10.04 6.03 -15.04
C LEU A 158 -10.76 7.37 -14.96
N GLY A 159 -10.05 8.48 -14.78
CA GLY A 159 -10.60 9.83 -14.71
C GLY A 159 -11.30 10.18 -13.39
N THR A 160 -11.82 9.21 -12.68
CA THR A 160 -12.52 9.36 -11.39
C THR A 160 -11.95 8.41 -10.34
N GLY A 161 -12.31 8.61 -9.06
CA GLY A 161 -11.90 7.76 -7.96
C GLY A 161 -10.90 8.41 -7.00
N LEU A 162 -10.56 7.68 -5.94
CA LEU A 162 -9.63 8.13 -4.90
C LEU A 162 -8.18 7.99 -5.38
N ARG A 163 -7.43 9.10 -5.36
CA ARG A 163 -6.03 9.17 -5.80
C ARG A 163 -5.06 9.08 -4.63
N LEU A 164 -3.94 8.38 -4.85
CA LEU A 164 -2.91 8.20 -3.83
C LEU A 164 -2.22 9.54 -3.48
N PHE A 165 -1.81 10.29 -4.48
CA PHE A 165 -1.21 11.61 -4.28
C PHE A 165 -2.27 12.69 -4.47
N ARG A 166 -2.83 13.14 -3.33
CA ARG A 166 -3.92 14.11 -3.29
C ARG A 166 -3.39 15.54 -3.21
N GLU A 167 -4.23 16.49 -3.54
CA GLU A 167 -3.96 17.90 -3.25
C GLU A 167 -3.74 18.11 -1.74
N GLY A 168 -2.76 18.95 -1.39
CA GLY A 168 -2.38 19.22 0.00
C GLY A 168 -1.58 18.10 0.67
N ALA A 169 -1.18 17.06 -0.05
CA ALA A 169 -0.25 16.06 0.46
C ALA A 169 1.09 16.71 0.86
N VAL A 170 1.72 16.17 1.87
CA VAL A 170 3.02 16.66 2.33
C VAL A 170 4.10 16.36 1.28
N PRO A 171 4.81 17.38 0.75
CA PRO A 171 5.85 17.16 -0.25
C PRO A 171 6.91 16.17 0.26
N THR A 172 7.13 15.10 -0.47
CA THR A 172 8.02 14.00 -0.09
C THR A 172 8.96 13.67 -1.23
N LYS A 173 10.26 13.59 -0.94
CA LYS A 173 11.29 13.15 -1.87
C LYS A 173 11.45 11.64 -1.78
N PHE A 174 11.54 11.02 -2.94
CA PHE A 174 11.78 9.59 -3.06
C PHE A 174 13.10 9.33 -3.79
N ARG A 175 13.80 8.28 -3.39
CA ARG A 175 14.96 7.75 -4.09
C ARG A 175 14.56 6.42 -4.73
N HIS A 176 14.62 6.35 -6.05
CA HIS A 176 14.39 5.11 -6.77
C HIS A 176 15.49 4.09 -6.45
N THR A 177 15.09 2.87 -6.08
CA THR A 177 16.01 1.81 -5.66
C THR A 177 15.93 0.56 -6.53
N GLY A 178 14.89 0.44 -7.35
CA GLY A 178 14.72 -0.66 -8.27
C GLY A 178 13.35 -0.66 -8.92
N GLY A 179 13.20 -1.44 -9.97
CA GLY A 179 11.92 -1.58 -10.65
C GLY A 179 11.99 -2.38 -11.92
N ARG A 180 10.82 -2.70 -12.45
CA ARG A 180 10.64 -3.40 -13.73
C ARG A 180 9.28 -3.05 -14.34
N THR A 181 9.13 -3.31 -15.62
CA THR A 181 7.83 -3.28 -16.29
C THR A 181 7.52 -4.70 -16.77
N THR A 182 6.30 -5.18 -16.46
CA THR A 182 5.87 -6.51 -16.86
C THR A 182 5.48 -6.54 -18.34
N PRO A 183 5.38 -7.73 -18.98
CA PRO A 183 4.88 -7.85 -20.36
C PRO A 183 3.49 -7.25 -20.58
N ALA A 184 2.61 -7.27 -19.56
CA ALA A 184 1.30 -6.63 -19.60
C ALA A 184 1.36 -5.10 -19.42
N GLY A 185 2.55 -4.51 -19.29
CA GLY A 185 2.76 -3.07 -19.16
C GLY A 185 2.61 -2.51 -17.76
N VAL A 186 2.50 -3.35 -16.72
CA VAL A 186 2.46 -2.90 -15.33
C VAL A 186 3.86 -2.41 -14.91
N SER A 187 3.97 -1.15 -14.52
CA SER A 187 5.21 -0.58 -14.01
C SER A 187 5.31 -0.80 -12.50
N ILE A 188 6.29 -1.56 -12.07
CA ILE A 188 6.59 -1.86 -10.67
C ILE A 188 7.84 -1.09 -10.29
N GLN A 189 7.71 -0.10 -9.42
CA GLN A 189 8.83 0.75 -9.01
C GLN A 189 8.98 0.74 -7.49
N THR A 190 10.20 0.61 -7.02
CA THR A 190 10.55 0.65 -5.60
C THR A 190 11.29 1.93 -5.27
N TYR A 191 10.80 2.60 -4.24
CA TYR A 191 11.37 3.86 -3.77
C TYR A 191 11.60 3.81 -2.26
N ASP A 192 12.74 4.33 -1.80
CA ASP A 192 12.92 4.71 -0.41
C ASP A 192 12.49 6.17 -0.22
N VAL A 193 11.83 6.45 0.90
CA VAL A 193 11.53 7.83 1.31
C VAL A 193 12.83 8.53 1.70
N ALA A 194 13.11 9.69 1.09
CA ALA A 194 14.37 10.43 1.22
C ALA A 194 14.18 11.84 1.84
N GLY A 195 13.08 12.05 2.56
CA GLY A 195 12.80 13.31 3.26
C GLY A 195 12.03 14.31 2.42
N ARG A 196 12.36 15.59 2.55
CA ARG A 196 11.70 16.68 1.81
C ARG A 196 12.39 16.92 0.47
N PRO A 197 11.65 17.36 -0.59
CA PRO A 197 12.26 17.69 -1.87
C PRO A 197 13.12 18.94 -1.77
N ASP A 198 14.20 18.94 -2.55
CA ASP A 198 14.96 20.15 -2.86
C ASP A 198 14.35 20.78 -4.11
N TYR A 199 14.43 22.10 -4.23
CA TYR A 199 13.94 22.84 -5.38
C TYR A 199 15.10 23.59 -6.04
N GLY A 200 15.05 23.75 -7.36
CA GLY A 200 16.04 24.46 -8.16
C GLY A 200 15.37 25.32 -9.23
N SER A 201 16.16 26.08 -9.95
CA SER A 201 15.74 26.91 -11.07
C SER A 201 16.53 26.55 -12.33
N TYR A 202 15.89 26.66 -13.51
CA TYR A 202 16.56 26.64 -14.81
C TYR A 202 17.01 28.04 -15.29
N GLU A 203 16.88 29.05 -14.41
CA GLU A 203 17.41 30.36 -14.73
C GLU A 203 18.92 30.32 -14.89
N LEU A 204 19.43 31.03 -15.93
CA LEU A 204 20.85 31.16 -16.13
C LEU A 204 21.43 32.02 -14.99
N PRO A 205 22.60 31.68 -14.43
CA PRO A 205 23.27 32.57 -13.49
C PRO A 205 23.49 33.95 -14.11
N GLU A 206 23.20 35.01 -13.39
CA GLU A 206 23.26 36.42 -13.85
C GLU A 206 24.60 36.83 -14.44
N ASN A 207 25.64 35.97 -14.39
CA ASN A 207 27.01 36.21 -14.86
C ASN A 207 27.60 35.05 -15.68
N ALA A 208 26.81 34.41 -16.56
CA ALA A 208 27.33 33.42 -17.49
C ALA A 208 27.73 34.06 -18.84
#